data_5f85477513c312e15dfc3bd74f36d118
#
_entry.id   5f85477513c312e15dfc3bd74f36d118
#
_cell.length_a   1.000
_cell.length_b   1.000
_cell.length_c   1.000
_cell.angle_alpha   90.00
_cell.angle_beta   90.00
_cell.angle_gamma   90.00
#
_symmetry.space_group_name_H-M   'P 1'
#
loop_
_entity.id
_entity.type
_entity.pdbx_description
1 polymer ?
#
loop_
_entity_poly.entity_id
_entity_poly.type
_entity_poly.pdbx_seq_one_letter_code
_entity_poly.pdbx_strand_id
1 'polypeptide(L)'
;MLNSFKDYLTKVTDLAILFASIFTFLAFITPKEISLDSIEGSRDRISINQSELSDARNAMSESLRVTSSFEASVNDLNAAVSSLDPVLDSEEINGVLSQIESTVDDLEKEEAKSKGFSERIDSLETAIASERQKISNLEDRRKNSKSISWVQPIRTNVETLANAAGMDGILAGFSALIFCLVCNRRKEWFKNIFRIFYK
;
A
#
# COMPACT_ATOMS: atom_id res chain seq x y z
N MET A 1 44.36 45.39 9.38
CA MET A 1 43.86 44.60 8.25
C MET A 1 43.56 43.15 8.62
N LEU A 2 44.42 42.43 9.31
CA LEU A 2 44.15 40.99 9.66
C LEU A 2 42.90 40.78 10.49
N ASN A 3 42.62 41.63 11.47
CA ASN A 3 41.42 41.52 12.34
C ASN A 3 40.13 41.81 11.57
N SER A 4 40.14 42.71 10.59
CA SER A 4 39.00 43.01 9.78
C SER A 4 38.65 41.87 8.80
N PHE A 5 39.68 41.19 8.27
CA PHE A 5 39.50 40.01 7.44
C PHE A 5 38.94 38.80 8.21
N LYS A 6 39.47 38.58 9.43
CA LYS A 6 39.02 37.52 10.32
C LYS A 6 37.52 37.74 10.71
N ASP A 7 37.12 38.97 10.96
CA ASP A 7 35.74 39.33 11.30
C ASP A 7 34.79 39.14 10.10
N TYR A 8 35.27 39.45 8.90
CA TYR A 8 34.53 39.22 7.66
C TYR A 8 34.38 37.72 7.38
N LEU A 9 35.42 36.93 7.52
CA LEU A 9 35.40 35.48 7.33
C LEU A 9 34.41 34.80 8.32
N THR A 10 34.41 35.24 9.56
CA THR A 10 33.47 34.73 10.59
C THR A 10 32.00 35.05 10.22
N LYS A 11 31.74 36.24 9.71
CA LYS A 11 30.39 36.64 9.27
C LYS A 11 29.91 35.81 8.08
N VAL A 12 30.78 35.56 7.12
CA VAL A 12 30.43 34.73 5.94
C VAL A 12 30.21 33.27 6.35
N THR A 13 31.03 32.73 7.25
CA THR A 13 30.86 31.37 7.76
C THR A 13 29.56 31.21 8.55
N ASP A 14 29.23 32.16 9.44
CA ASP A 14 27.97 32.15 10.20
C ASP A 14 26.77 32.23 9.26
N LEU A 15 26.86 33.03 8.20
CA LEU A 15 25.79 33.15 7.19
C LEU A 15 25.61 31.81 6.42
N ALA A 16 26.71 31.19 6.01
CA ALA A 16 26.68 29.90 5.31
C ALA A 16 26.07 28.80 6.18
N ILE A 17 26.43 28.72 7.47
CA ILE A 17 25.88 27.78 8.42
C ILE A 17 24.38 28.03 8.60
N LEU A 18 23.97 29.29 8.70
CA LEU A 18 22.55 29.67 8.83
C LEU A 18 21.74 29.20 7.60
N PHE A 19 22.21 29.50 6.40
CA PHE A 19 21.56 29.06 5.17
C PHE A 19 21.49 27.54 5.08
N ALA A 20 22.61 26.83 5.35
CA ALA A 20 22.63 25.38 5.36
C ALA A 20 21.62 24.79 6.35
N SER A 21 21.51 25.37 7.55
CA SER A 21 20.56 24.94 8.57
C SER A 21 19.10 25.16 8.16
N ILE A 22 18.79 26.32 7.57
CA ILE A 22 17.44 26.64 7.05
C ILE A 22 17.10 25.66 5.92
N PHE A 23 17.99 25.43 4.97
CA PHE A 23 17.75 24.53 3.84
C PHE A 23 17.57 23.08 4.31
N THR A 24 18.38 22.62 5.25
CA THR A 24 18.23 21.27 5.82
C THR A 24 16.90 21.13 6.53
N PHE A 25 16.51 22.12 7.35
CA PHE A 25 15.22 22.12 8.05
C PHE A 25 14.03 22.12 7.06
N LEU A 26 14.06 22.97 6.04
CA LEU A 26 13.05 23.02 4.99
C LEU A 26 12.98 21.68 4.24
N ALA A 27 14.08 21.02 3.95
CA ALA A 27 14.13 19.74 3.31
C ALA A 27 13.43 18.63 4.14
N PHE A 28 13.52 18.70 5.47
CA PHE A 28 12.85 17.74 6.35
C PHE A 28 11.35 18.03 6.56
N ILE A 29 10.96 19.31 6.56
CA ILE A 29 9.53 19.68 6.69
C ILE A 29 8.76 19.45 5.39
N THR A 30 9.42 19.55 4.23
CA THR A 30 8.76 19.34 2.95
C THR A 30 8.37 17.88 2.77
N PRO A 31 7.13 17.59 2.37
CA PRO A 31 6.70 16.23 2.12
C PRO A 31 7.57 15.60 1.02
N LYS A 32 8.00 14.36 1.25
CA LYS A 32 8.82 13.60 0.31
C LYS A 32 8.08 13.48 -1.02
N GLU A 33 8.76 13.76 -2.12
CA GLU A 33 8.19 13.54 -3.45
C GLU A 33 7.89 12.05 -3.61
N ILE A 34 6.64 11.76 -3.96
CA ILE A 34 6.21 10.38 -4.16
C ILE A 34 6.72 9.94 -5.51
N SER A 35 7.60 8.94 -5.53
CA SER A 35 8.14 8.39 -6.75
C SER A 35 7.01 7.76 -7.58
N LEU A 36 7.09 7.90 -8.89
CA LEU A 36 6.18 7.22 -9.82
C LEU A 36 6.22 5.70 -9.63
N ASP A 37 7.38 5.15 -9.29
CA ASP A 37 7.60 3.73 -9.04
C ASP A 37 6.67 3.17 -7.95
N SER A 38 6.36 3.98 -6.92
CA SER A 38 5.42 3.58 -5.86
C SER A 38 3.98 3.45 -6.37
N ILE A 39 3.58 4.29 -7.33
CA ILE A 39 2.26 4.24 -7.96
C ILE A 39 2.21 3.08 -8.96
N GLU A 40 3.26 2.91 -9.77
CA GLU A 40 3.39 1.81 -10.73
C GLU A 40 3.37 0.46 -10.02
N GLY A 41 4.14 0.28 -8.95
CA GLY A 41 4.12 -0.93 -8.16
C GLY A 41 2.76 -1.25 -7.53
N SER A 42 1.92 -0.25 -7.22
CA SER A 42 0.54 -0.48 -6.79
C SER A 42 -0.37 -0.85 -7.95
N ARG A 43 -0.15 -0.29 -9.15
CA ARG A 43 -0.88 -0.66 -10.38
C ARG A 43 -0.58 -2.08 -10.81
N ASP A 44 0.68 -2.51 -10.73
CA ASP A 44 1.09 -3.88 -11.04
C ASP A 44 0.41 -4.89 -10.10
N ARG A 45 0.35 -4.60 -8.79
CA ARG A 45 -0.38 -5.44 -7.84
C ARG A 45 -1.87 -5.51 -8.15
N ILE A 46 -2.50 -4.42 -8.54
CA ILE A 46 -3.90 -4.41 -8.98
C ILE A 46 -4.07 -5.31 -10.20
N SER A 47 -3.19 -5.23 -11.19
CA SER A 47 -3.25 -6.06 -12.40
C SER A 47 -3.15 -7.55 -12.08
N ILE A 48 -2.21 -7.93 -11.21
CA ILE A 48 -2.04 -9.32 -10.75
C ILE A 48 -3.30 -9.78 -10.02
N ASN A 49 -3.79 -9.01 -9.04
CA ASN A 49 -4.98 -9.37 -8.27
C ASN A 49 -6.24 -9.44 -9.15
N GLN A 50 -6.34 -8.62 -10.20
CA GLN A 50 -7.45 -8.70 -11.17
C GLN A 50 -7.39 -9.97 -12.01
N SER A 51 -6.20 -10.43 -12.41
CA SER A 51 -6.04 -11.71 -13.09
C SER A 51 -6.45 -12.87 -12.17
N GLU A 52 -5.94 -12.90 -10.94
CA GLU A 52 -6.31 -13.92 -9.95
C GLU A 52 -7.82 -13.89 -9.62
N LEU A 53 -8.43 -12.72 -9.57
CA LEU A 53 -9.88 -12.57 -9.36
C LEU A 53 -10.68 -13.17 -10.52
N SER A 54 -10.23 -12.96 -11.76
CA SER A 54 -10.85 -13.57 -12.95
C SER A 54 -10.76 -15.10 -12.88
N ASP A 55 -9.60 -15.63 -12.52
CA ASP A 55 -9.38 -17.08 -12.40
C ASP A 55 -10.23 -17.69 -11.28
N ALA A 56 -10.32 -17.02 -10.13
CA ALA A 56 -11.15 -17.46 -9.01
C ALA A 56 -12.64 -17.45 -9.36
N ARG A 57 -13.13 -16.45 -10.10
CA ARG A 57 -14.51 -16.39 -10.59
C ARG A 57 -14.83 -17.49 -11.60
N ASN A 58 -13.89 -17.78 -12.49
CA ASN A 58 -14.04 -18.87 -13.45
C ASN A 58 -14.10 -20.23 -12.73
N ALA A 59 -13.20 -20.45 -11.76
CA ALA A 59 -13.20 -21.66 -10.95
C ALA A 59 -14.49 -21.81 -10.13
N MET A 60 -15.01 -20.74 -9.54
CA MET A 60 -16.29 -20.73 -8.84
C MET A 60 -17.46 -21.07 -9.77
N SER A 61 -17.49 -20.50 -10.97
CA SER A 61 -18.52 -20.79 -11.96
C SER A 61 -18.52 -22.25 -12.39
N GLU A 62 -17.35 -22.84 -12.56
CA GLU A 62 -17.22 -24.27 -12.89
C GLU A 62 -17.65 -25.14 -11.71
N SER A 63 -17.24 -24.79 -10.48
CA SER A 63 -17.67 -25.49 -9.26
C SER A 63 -19.21 -25.48 -9.12
N LEU A 64 -19.85 -24.33 -9.32
CA LEU A 64 -21.32 -24.21 -9.29
C LEU A 64 -21.99 -25.07 -10.38
N ARG A 65 -21.40 -25.16 -11.57
CA ARG A 65 -21.89 -26.01 -12.63
C ARG A 65 -21.81 -27.51 -12.25
N VAL A 66 -20.71 -27.92 -11.61
CA VAL A 66 -20.54 -29.29 -11.11
C VAL A 66 -21.54 -29.57 -9.97
N THR A 67 -21.71 -28.64 -9.02
CA THR A 67 -22.73 -28.75 -7.95
C THR A 67 -24.12 -28.99 -8.52
N SER A 68 -24.52 -28.17 -9.47
CA SER A 68 -25.83 -28.29 -10.17
C SER A 68 -26.00 -29.63 -10.90
N SER A 69 -24.90 -30.20 -11.43
CA SER A 69 -24.93 -31.55 -12.04
C SER A 69 -25.11 -32.65 -10.99
N PHE A 70 -24.47 -32.54 -9.83
CA PHE A 70 -24.64 -33.49 -8.74
C PHE A 70 -26.08 -33.43 -8.15
N GLU A 71 -26.62 -32.21 -7.96
CA GLU A 71 -28.01 -32.05 -7.51
C GLU A 71 -28.99 -32.72 -8.49
N ALA A 72 -28.82 -32.54 -9.78
CA ALA A 72 -29.63 -33.22 -10.80
C ALA A 72 -29.52 -34.75 -10.70
N SER A 73 -28.28 -35.25 -10.54
CA SER A 73 -28.04 -36.70 -10.38
C SER A 73 -28.69 -37.27 -9.12
N VAL A 74 -28.63 -36.56 -7.99
CA VAL A 74 -29.30 -36.99 -6.76
C VAL A 74 -30.85 -37.05 -6.95
N ASN A 75 -31.41 -36.05 -7.66
CA ASN A 75 -32.83 -36.02 -7.96
C ASN A 75 -33.26 -37.19 -8.86
N ASP A 76 -32.47 -37.50 -9.88
CA ASP A 76 -32.74 -38.64 -10.79
C ASP A 76 -32.62 -39.97 -10.04
N LEU A 77 -31.63 -40.16 -9.18
CA LEU A 77 -31.48 -41.35 -8.34
C LEU A 77 -32.64 -41.51 -7.34
N ASN A 78 -33.10 -40.43 -6.72
CA ASN A 78 -34.27 -40.44 -5.83
C ASN A 78 -35.55 -40.81 -6.58
N ALA A 79 -35.72 -40.33 -7.82
CA ALA A 79 -36.84 -40.71 -8.66
C ALA A 79 -36.81 -42.21 -9.03
N ALA A 80 -35.60 -42.73 -9.33
CA ALA A 80 -35.40 -44.16 -9.57
C ALA A 80 -35.78 -45.02 -8.36
N VAL A 81 -35.31 -44.69 -7.16
CA VAL A 81 -35.71 -45.41 -5.91
C VAL A 81 -37.22 -45.39 -5.72
N SER A 82 -37.87 -44.25 -5.99
CA SER A 82 -39.30 -44.11 -5.83
C SER A 82 -40.14 -44.98 -6.78
N SER A 83 -39.52 -45.48 -7.86
CA SER A 83 -40.17 -46.35 -8.86
C SER A 83 -39.98 -47.84 -8.63
N LEU A 84 -39.11 -48.26 -7.66
CA LEU A 84 -38.81 -49.65 -7.37
C LEU A 84 -39.80 -50.19 -6.31
N ASP A 85 -40.07 -51.55 -6.40
CA ASP A 85 -40.88 -52.24 -5.40
C ASP A 85 -40.01 -52.58 -4.17
N PRO A 86 -40.33 -52.09 -2.95
CA PRO A 86 -39.51 -52.30 -1.76
C PRO A 86 -39.29 -53.78 -1.38
N VAL A 87 -40.16 -54.65 -1.81
CA VAL A 87 -40.09 -56.09 -1.45
C VAL A 87 -39.33 -56.90 -2.49
N LEU A 88 -39.51 -56.58 -3.77
CA LEU A 88 -38.90 -57.34 -4.88
C LEU A 88 -37.53 -56.85 -5.25
N ASP A 89 -37.26 -55.55 -5.12
CA ASP A 89 -36.08 -54.87 -5.65
C ASP A 89 -35.11 -54.39 -4.54
N SER A 90 -35.09 -55.06 -3.36
CA SER A 90 -34.37 -54.62 -2.18
C SER A 90 -32.84 -54.49 -2.40
N GLU A 91 -32.23 -55.33 -3.25
CA GLU A 91 -30.80 -55.27 -3.57
C GLU A 91 -30.48 -54.09 -4.49
N GLU A 92 -31.33 -53.80 -5.46
CA GLU A 92 -31.22 -52.70 -6.37
C GLU A 92 -31.43 -51.35 -5.63
N ILE A 93 -32.42 -51.27 -4.72
CA ILE A 93 -32.61 -50.14 -3.85
C ILE A 93 -31.37 -49.82 -3.00
N ASN A 94 -30.75 -50.83 -2.40
CA ASN A 94 -29.53 -50.63 -1.61
C ASN A 94 -28.36 -50.13 -2.49
N GLY A 95 -28.25 -50.62 -3.73
CA GLY A 95 -27.26 -50.13 -4.69
C GLY A 95 -27.46 -48.67 -5.04
N VAL A 96 -28.68 -48.25 -5.31
CA VAL A 96 -28.99 -46.85 -5.63
C VAL A 96 -28.83 -45.92 -4.40
N LEU A 97 -29.19 -46.39 -3.21
CA LEU A 97 -28.95 -45.62 -1.98
C LEU A 97 -27.45 -45.38 -1.72
N SER A 98 -26.61 -46.37 -1.98
CA SER A 98 -25.14 -46.19 -1.89
C SER A 98 -24.58 -45.19 -2.92
N GLN A 99 -25.18 -45.15 -4.12
CA GLN A 99 -24.83 -44.12 -5.12
C GLN A 99 -25.28 -42.75 -4.69
N ILE A 100 -26.45 -42.60 -4.12
CA ILE A 100 -26.96 -41.31 -3.57
C ILE A 100 -25.97 -40.82 -2.51
N GLU A 101 -25.62 -41.66 -1.54
CA GLU A 101 -24.71 -41.31 -0.45
C GLU A 101 -23.33 -40.81 -1.02
N SER A 102 -22.77 -41.57 -1.96
CA SER A 102 -21.51 -41.15 -2.61
C SER A 102 -21.63 -39.81 -3.37
N THR A 103 -22.79 -39.59 -4.06
CA THR A 103 -23.00 -38.35 -4.82
C THR A 103 -23.24 -37.16 -3.87
N VAL A 104 -23.87 -37.36 -2.74
CA VAL A 104 -24.04 -36.34 -1.69
C VAL A 104 -22.72 -35.95 -1.09
N ASP A 105 -21.82 -36.92 -0.79
CA ASP A 105 -20.47 -36.66 -0.30
C ASP A 105 -19.66 -35.83 -1.29
N ASP A 106 -19.79 -36.10 -2.58
CA ASP A 106 -19.11 -35.34 -3.62
C ASP A 106 -19.70 -33.94 -3.80
N LEU A 107 -21.00 -33.79 -3.63
CA LEU A 107 -21.71 -32.49 -3.59
C LEU A 107 -21.22 -31.64 -2.43
N GLU A 108 -21.13 -32.16 -1.21
CA GLU A 108 -20.62 -31.45 -0.03
C GLU A 108 -19.17 -30.97 -0.23
N LYS A 109 -18.33 -31.82 -0.83
CA LYS A 109 -16.94 -31.43 -1.17
C LYS A 109 -16.88 -30.26 -2.16
N GLU A 110 -17.77 -30.28 -3.17
CA GLU A 110 -17.81 -29.24 -4.19
C GLU A 110 -18.37 -27.93 -3.65
N GLU A 111 -19.39 -27.99 -2.77
CA GLU A 111 -19.89 -26.82 -2.04
C GLU A 111 -18.81 -26.20 -1.15
N ALA A 112 -18.01 -27.00 -0.47
CA ALA A 112 -16.90 -26.52 0.33
C ALA A 112 -15.84 -25.80 -0.53
N LYS A 113 -15.54 -26.30 -1.74
CA LYS A 113 -14.66 -25.63 -2.70
C LYS A 113 -15.26 -24.31 -3.18
N SER A 114 -16.55 -24.29 -3.53
CA SER A 114 -17.27 -23.08 -3.95
C SER A 114 -17.21 -21.99 -2.88
N LYS A 115 -17.41 -22.37 -1.62
CA LYS A 115 -17.24 -21.46 -0.48
C LYS A 115 -15.81 -20.91 -0.39
N GLY A 116 -14.79 -21.76 -0.55
CA GLY A 116 -13.39 -21.33 -0.56
C GLY A 116 -13.09 -20.34 -1.68
N PHE A 117 -13.67 -20.51 -2.87
CA PHE A 117 -13.55 -19.54 -3.97
C PHE A 117 -14.24 -18.22 -3.63
N SER A 118 -15.42 -18.25 -3.01
CA SER A 118 -16.12 -17.02 -2.58
C SER A 118 -15.27 -16.21 -1.60
N GLU A 119 -14.71 -16.85 -0.58
CA GLU A 119 -13.81 -16.20 0.39
C GLU A 119 -12.55 -15.62 -0.29
N ARG A 120 -12.00 -16.33 -1.28
CA ARG A 120 -10.86 -15.83 -2.07
C ARG A 120 -11.22 -14.61 -2.90
N ILE A 121 -12.41 -14.61 -3.55
CA ILE A 121 -12.93 -13.48 -4.32
C ILE A 121 -13.05 -12.25 -3.43
N ASP A 122 -13.69 -12.36 -2.27
CA ASP A 122 -13.89 -11.25 -1.32
C ASP A 122 -12.53 -10.67 -0.84
N SER A 123 -11.57 -11.55 -0.58
CA SER A 123 -10.21 -11.16 -0.19
C SER A 123 -9.51 -10.37 -1.30
N LEU A 124 -9.59 -10.83 -2.56
CA LEU A 124 -8.98 -10.16 -3.71
C LEU A 124 -9.65 -8.83 -4.03
N GLU A 125 -10.97 -8.74 -3.93
CA GLU A 125 -11.70 -7.48 -4.12
C GLU A 125 -11.31 -6.45 -3.05
N THR A 126 -11.17 -6.87 -1.80
CA THR A 126 -10.71 -6.03 -0.69
C THR A 126 -9.28 -5.54 -0.94
N ALA A 127 -8.39 -6.41 -1.39
CA ALA A 127 -7.01 -6.06 -1.71
C ALA A 127 -6.93 -5.03 -2.87
N ILE A 128 -7.72 -5.23 -3.93
CA ILE A 128 -7.82 -4.29 -5.05
C ILE A 128 -8.34 -2.93 -4.59
N ALA A 129 -9.39 -2.90 -3.76
CA ALA A 129 -9.94 -1.65 -3.22
C ALA A 129 -8.91 -0.90 -2.36
N SER A 130 -8.16 -1.62 -1.52
CA SER A 130 -7.09 -1.06 -0.69
C SER A 130 -5.97 -0.44 -1.54
N GLU A 131 -5.49 -1.14 -2.58
CA GLU A 131 -4.46 -0.60 -3.47
C GLU A 131 -4.96 0.61 -4.29
N ARG A 132 -6.22 0.63 -4.72
CA ARG A 132 -6.83 1.80 -5.38
C ARG A 132 -6.88 3.01 -4.45
N GLN A 133 -7.28 2.82 -3.20
CA GLN A 133 -7.29 3.88 -2.19
C GLN A 133 -5.88 4.42 -1.95
N LYS A 134 -4.88 3.54 -1.92
CA LYS A 134 -3.48 3.91 -1.77
C LYS A 134 -2.98 4.75 -2.94
N ILE A 135 -3.31 4.37 -4.18
CA ILE A 135 -2.99 5.16 -5.38
C ILE A 135 -3.62 6.56 -5.28
N SER A 136 -4.91 6.65 -4.96
CA SER A 136 -5.59 7.94 -4.79
C SER A 136 -4.89 8.84 -3.78
N ASN A 137 -4.55 8.31 -2.61
CA ASN A 137 -3.82 9.03 -1.57
C ASN A 137 -2.42 9.48 -2.03
N LEU A 138 -1.72 8.63 -2.81
CA LEU A 138 -0.40 8.96 -3.35
C LEU A 138 -0.49 10.05 -4.42
N GLU A 139 -1.49 10.00 -5.30
CA GLU A 139 -1.72 11.02 -6.33
C GLU A 139 -2.09 12.38 -5.73
N ASP A 140 -2.92 12.40 -4.69
CA ASP A 140 -3.28 13.64 -3.98
C ASP A 140 -2.08 14.26 -3.27
N ARG A 141 -1.27 13.43 -2.59
CA ARG A 141 -0.01 13.89 -1.99
C ARG A 141 0.95 14.44 -3.04
N ARG A 142 1.04 13.81 -4.22
CA ARG A 142 1.89 14.25 -5.32
C ARG A 142 1.41 15.60 -5.89
N LYS A 143 0.11 15.81 -6.05
CA LYS A 143 -0.44 17.11 -6.46
C LYS A 143 -0.06 18.22 -5.47
N ASN A 144 -0.18 17.94 -4.18
CA ASN A 144 0.13 18.90 -3.13
C ASN A 144 1.63 19.16 -2.98
N SER A 145 2.51 18.20 -3.32
CA SER A 145 3.98 18.36 -3.22
C SER A 145 4.60 19.16 -4.38
N LYS A 146 3.91 19.28 -5.51
CA LYS A 146 4.42 20.03 -6.68
C LYS A 146 4.67 21.52 -6.43
N SER A 147 4.09 22.11 -5.37
CA SER A 147 4.23 23.53 -5.07
C SER A 147 5.63 23.95 -4.60
N ILE A 148 6.50 23.01 -4.23
CA ILE A 148 7.84 23.30 -3.68
C ILE A 148 8.93 22.48 -4.42
N SER A 149 8.84 22.45 -5.75
CA SER A 149 9.72 21.63 -6.59
C SER A 149 11.22 21.97 -6.48
N TRP A 150 11.57 23.22 -6.14
CA TRP A 150 12.95 23.67 -6.00
C TRP A 150 13.66 23.11 -4.74
N VAL A 151 12.91 22.69 -3.73
CA VAL A 151 13.46 22.10 -2.49
C VAL A 151 13.79 20.61 -2.66
N GLN A 152 13.14 19.91 -3.59
CA GLN A 152 13.30 18.47 -3.79
C GLN A 152 14.75 18.03 -4.09
N PRO A 153 15.51 18.66 -5.01
CA PRO A 153 16.89 18.25 -5.26
C PRO A 153 17.79 18.45 -4.02
N ILE A 154 17.52 19.48 -3.22
CA ILE A 154 18.26 19.72 -1.96
C ILE A 154 17.94 18.61 -0.97
N ARG A 155 16.68 18.24 -0.83
CA ARG A 155 16.22 17.16 0.03
C ARG A 155 16.84 15.82 -0.36
N THR A 156 16.81 15.45 -1.65
CA THR A 156 17.40 14.20 -2.15
C THR A 156 18.87 14.10 -1.81
N ASN A 157 19.64 15.18 -1.99
CA ASN A 157 21.05 15.22 -1.64
C ASN A 157 21.27 15.09 -0.13
N VAL A 158 20.46 15.76 0.69
CA VAL A 158 20.53 15.66 2.16
C VAL A 158 20.16 14.27 2.63
N GLU A 159 19.08 13.66 2.11
CA GLU A 159 18.67 12.28 2.44
C GLU A 159 19.75 11.27 2.02
N THR A 160 20.38 11.43 0.86
CA THR A 160 21.46 10.53 0.41
C THR A 160 22.66 10.60 1.36
N LEU A 161 23.06 11.81 1.78
CA LEU A 161 24.12 12.00 2.75
C LEU A 161 23.73 11.46 4.14
N ALA A 162 22.50 11.67 4.58
CA ALA A 162 22.00 11.19 5.86
C ALA A 162 21.95 9.65 5.89
N ASN A 163 21.41 9.03 4.84
CA ASN A 163 21.35 7.57 4.72
C ASN A 163 22.76 6.96 4.68
N ALA A 164 23.70 7.56 3.95
CA ALA A 164 25.10 7.14 3.93
C ALA A 164 25.78 7.23 5.30
N ALA A 165 25.34 8.17 6.15
CA ALA A 165 25.83 8.36 7.50
C ALA A 165 25.03 7.61 8.58
N GLY A 166 23.90 6.98 8.23
CA GLY A 166 22.98 6.33 9.19
C GLY A 166 22.30 7.30 10.16
N MET A 167 22.05 8.57 9.73
CA MET A 167 21.73 9.69 10.63
C MET A 167 20.41 10.42 10.31
N ASP A 168 19.42 9.79 9.70
CA ASP A 168 18.21 10.44 9.17
C ASP A 168 17.46 11.39 10.13
N GLY A 169 17.22 10.95 11.37
CA GLY A 169 16.55 11.79 12.38
C GLY A 169 17.46 12.78 13.09
N ILE A 170 18.76 12.50 13.10
CA ILE A 170 19.76 13.26 13.84
C ILE A 170 20.13 14.54 13.10
N LEU A 171 20.17 14.49 11.75
CA LEU A 171 20.52 15.64 10.90
C LEU A 171 19.49 16.78 11.03
N ALA A 172 18.20 16.46 11.11
CA ALA A 172 17.16 17.47 11.36
C ALA A 172 17.30 18.10 12.75
N GLY A 173 17.60 17.30 13.76
CA GLY A 173 17.86 17.76 15.13
C GLY A 173 19.09 18.67 15.20
N PHE A 174 20.19 18.27 14.57
CA PHE A 174 21.42 19.07 14.51
C PHE A 174 21.22 20.39 13.76
N SER A 175 20.51 20.38 12.62
CA SER A 175 20.24 21.61 11.87
C SER A 175 19.40 22.60 12.66
N ALA A 176 18.38 22.13 13.39
CA ALA A 176 17.57 22.95 14.28
C ALA A 176 18.40 23.51 15.44
N LEU A 177 19.29 22.71 16.03
CA LEU A 177 20.16 23.10 17.14
C LEU A 177 21.20 24.13 16.71
N ILE A 178 21.84 23.96 15.54
CA ILE A 178 22.77 24.93 14.94
C ILE A 178 22.02 26.23 14.63
N PHE A 179 20.81 26.16 14.07
CA PHE A 179 19.97 27.33 13.81
C PHE A 179 19.69 28.10 15.11
N CYS A 180 19.28 27.43 16.18
CA CYS A 180 19.02 28.04 17.48
C CYS A 180 20.29 28.65 18.08
N LEU A 181 21.45 28.00 17.97
CA LEU A 181 22.72 28.53 18.44
C LEU A 181 23.16 29.78 17.69
N VAL A 182 23.03 29.79 16.36
CA VAL A 182 23.35 30.96 15.51
C VAL A 182 22.39 32.10 15.81
N CYS A 183 21.10 31.84 15.95
CA CYS A 183 20.10 32.84 16.33
C CYS A 183 20.38 33.44 17.70
N ASN A 184 20.75 32.62 18.70
CA ASN A 184 21.05 33.08 20.05
C ASN A 184 22.34 33.93 20.11
N ARG A 185 23.38 33.50 19.36
CA ARG A 185 24.67 34.22 19.28
C ARG A 185 24.58 35.56 18.54
N ARG A 186 23.60 35.68 17.61
CA ARG A 186 23.43 36.84 16.72
C ARG A 186 22.10 37.56 16.92
N LYS A 187 21.55 37.56 18.15
CA LYS A 187 20.26 38.23 18.48
C LYS A 187 20.13 39.64 17.89
N GLU A 188 21.17 40.43 17.96
CA GLU A 188 21.17 41.82 17.46
C GLU A 188 21.15 41.89 15.93
N TRP A 189 21.78 40.94 15.26
CA TRP A 189 21.79 40.85 13.82
C TRP A 189 20.42 40.46 13.26
N PHE A 190 19.75 39.52 13.89
CA PHE A 190 18.37 39.14 13.55
C PHE A 190 17.38 40.25 13.78
N LYS A 191 17.47 41.01 14.88
CA LYS A 191 16.63 42.18 15.10
C LYS A 191 16.76 43.21 13.97
N ASN A 192 17.95 43.43 13.45
CA ASN A 192 18.18 44.32 12.35
C ASN A 192 17.62 43.84 11.02
N ILE A 193 17.72 42.53 10.71
CA ILE A 193 17.11 41.93 9.51
C ILE A 193 15.59 42.01 9.58
N PHE A 194 14.97 41.58 10.69
CA PHE A 194 13.51 41.66 10.86
C PHE A 194 12.99 43.11 10.79
N ARG A 195 13.78 44.08 11.25
CA ARG A 195 13.42 45.48 11.15
C ARG A 195 13.39 46.04 9.70
N ILE A 196 14.15 45.41 8.79
CA ILE A 196 14.15 45.76 7.36
C ILE A 196 12.92 45.16 6.65
N PHE A 197 12.47 43.96 7.05
CA PHE A 197 11.31 43.30 6.46
C PHE A 197 9.96 43.80 7.00
N TYR A 198 9.95 44.49 8.15
CA TYR A 198 8.73 45.02 8.79
C TYR A 198 8.57 46.55 8.64
N LYS A 199 9.33 47.17 7.74
CA LYS A 199 9.08 48.54 7.28
C LYS A 199 8.49 48.53 5.89
#